data_09cf95418172c49f975c726309749992
#
_entry.id   09cf95418172c49f975c726309749992
#
_cell.length_a   1.000
_cell.length_b   1.000
_cell.length_c   1.000
_cell.angle_alpha   90.00
_cell.angle_beta   90.00
_cell.angle_gamma   90.00
#
_symmetry.space_group_name_H-M   'P 1'
#
loop_
_entity.id
_entity.type
_entity.pdbx_description
1 polymer ?
#
loop_
_entity_poly.entity_id
_entity_poly.type
_entity_poly.pdbx_seq_one_letter_code
_entity_poly.pdbx_strand_id
1 'polypeptide(L)'
;MNNYKVYEQFFSKIVEDGNYRRRGKVFQTRNRFYYYDTGTGKVFECEKVVYEVLKKLQDTNEFGRLKELELSEEEIESALKQIMESVNNENILKAPLLETFSGEQVTDLKKSLENKLGQITFEVTQKCNLRCDYCIYQEENPKFRDFSQHGDMSFEIAKKVIDYSLDKMKDEFYITFYGGEPLLNFKLIKQCIEYVKSLNLSNTIMYSMTTNLTLMTKEIADYLAGVPNFTVVCSIDGNKELHDEHRKGSDGSGSFERAMEGLKNLRNAYGDRDENIIVNMVITPPYTRERFDKIQGFIEECPYINERNTIMFSYADNGKRHDIDELRRREKIENNIQFMERYNPIQCWSIEQFQDIEEPNRIFTWGSMLKGLP
;
A
#
# COMPACT_ATOMS: atom_id res chain seq x y z
N MET A 1 9.10 46.08 -1.40
CA MET A 1 9.93 45.90 -0.17
C MET A 1 9.15 45.49 1.11
N ASN A 2 7.86 45.83 1.25
CA ASN A 2 7.16 45.51 2.48
C ASN A 2 6.66 44.07 2.58
N ASN A 3 6.33 43.44 1.44
CA ASN A 3 5.76 42.08 1.42
C ASN A 3 6.81 41.00 1.70
N TYR A 4 8.02 41.16 1.25
CA TYR A 4 9.10 40.16 1.46
C TYR A 4 9.40 39.94 2.96
N LYS A 5 9.33 41.01 3.76
CA LYS A 5 9.52 40.95 5.21
C LYS A 5 8.39 40.20 5.93
N VAL A 6 7.17 40.27 5.40
CA VAL A 6 6.04 39.50 5.92
C VAL A 6 6.24 37.99 5.69
N TYR A 7 6.69 37.59 4.50
CA TYR A 7 6.98 36.19 4.23
C TYR A 7 8.16 35.70 5.07
N GLU A 8 9.24 36.46 5.18
CA GLU A 8 10.37 36.08 6.02
C GLU A 8 9.95 35.85 7.48
N GLN A 9 9.14 36.72 8.05
CA GLN A 9 8.61 36.55 9.39
C GLN A 9 7.69 35.34 9.53
N PHE A 10 6.84 35.07 8.52
CA PHE A 10 5.97 33.91 8.50
C PHE A 10 6.78 32.61 8.48
N PHE A 11 7.73 32.49 7.57
CA PHE A 11 8.55 31.30 7.43
C PHE A 11 9.49 31.08 8.62
N SER A 12 10.07 32.15 9.19
CA SER A 12 10.89 32.07 10.41
C SER A 12 10.09 31.55 11.61
N LYS A 13 8.81 31.90 11.70
CA LYS A 13 7.94 31.40 12.76
C LYS A 13 7.56 29.93 12.60
N ILE A 14 7.45 29.42 11.35
CA ILE A 14 7.08 28.03 11.07
C ILE A 14 8.28 27.12 11.13
N VAL A 15 9.43 27.59 10.65
CA VAL A 15 10.71 26.85 10.65
C VAL A 15 11.63 27.48 11.69
N GLU A 16 11.19 27.43 12.98
CA GLU A 16 11.91 28.05 14.11
C GLU A 16 13.35 27.60 14.23
N ASP A 17 13.65 26.33 13.88
CA ASP A 17 14.99 25.77 13.87
C ASP A 17 15.82 26.13 12.63
N GLY A 18 15.26 26.93 11.70
CA GLY A 18 15.91 27.31 10.43
C GLY A 18 16.25 26.13 9.51
N ASN A 19 15.72 24.92 9.80
CA ASN A 19 16.10 23.70 9.06
C ASN A 19 15.02 23.27 8.06
N TYR A 20 15.06 23.85 6.86
CA TYR A 20 14.15 23.50 5.77
C TYR A 20 14.39 22.08 5.22
N ARG A 21 15.63 21.55 5.29
CA ARG A 21 15.95 20.19 4.83
C ARG A 21 15.21 19.13 5.61
N ARG A 22 15.02 19.37 6.91
CA ARG A 22 14.28 18.46 7.78
C ARG A 22 12.78 18.43 7.47
N ARG A 23 12.24 19.51 6.93
CA ARG A 23 10.80 19.69 6.71
C ARG A 23 10.28 19.00 5.46
N GLY A 24 11.17 18.61 4.54
CA GLY A 24 10.74 17.93 3.32
C GLY A 24 11.86 17.69 2.32
N LYS A 25 11.48 17.25 1.13
CA LYS A 25 12.39 17.01 0.02
C LYS A 25 11.74 17.43 -1.29
N VAL A 26 12.41 18.31 -2.04
CA VAL A 26 12.05 18.57 -3.44
C VAL A 26 12.67 17.52 -4.35
N PHE A 27 11.92 17.11 -5.36
CA PHE A 27 12.41 16.22 -6.41
C PHE A 27 11.67 16.49 -7.72
N GLN A 28 12.22 15.99 -8.82
CA GLN A 28 11.62 16.16 -10.14
C GLN A 28 11.61 14.83 -10.89
N THR A 29 10.63 14.67 -11.75
CA THR A 29 10.59 13.67 -12.81
C THR A 29 10.95 14.33 -14.14
N ARG A 30 10.85 13.61 -15.28
CA ARG A 30 11.19 14.19 -16.58
C ARG A 30 10.46 15.51 -16.88
N ASN A 31 9.20 15.65 -16.46
CA ASN A 31 8.33 16.74 -16.88
C ASN A 31 7.62 17.46 -15.73
N ARG A 32 7.83 17.05 -14.45
CA ARG A 32 7.08 17.56 -13.31
C ARG A 32 7.95 17.76 -12.09
N PHE A 33 7.54 18.69 -11.23
CA PHE A 33 8.22 19.07 -10.01
C PHE A 33 7.36 18.73 -8.80
N TYR A 34 8.01 18.27 -7.73
CA TYR A 34 7.31 17.78 -6.54
C TYR A 34 7.99 18.24 -5.27
N TYR A 35 7.18 18.34 -4.21
CA TYR A 35 7.61 18.50 -2.84
C TYR A 35 7.03 17.35 -1.99
N TYR A 36 7.90 16.62 -1.30
CA TYR A 36 7.52 15.65 -0.27
C TYR A 36 7.65 16.30 1.09
N ASP A 37 6.57 16.35 1.88
CA ASP A 37 6.56 16.92 3.24
C ASP A 37 6.76 15.81 4.28
N THR A 38 7.77 15.96 5.14
CA THR A 38 8.12 14.93 6.13
C THR A 38 7.17 14.91 7.34
N GLY A 39 6.45 15.99 7.59
CA GLY A 39 5.50 16.08 8.70
C GLY A 39 4.17 15.40 8.41
N THR A 40 3.67 15.58 7.20
CA THR A 40 2.37 15.03 6.77
C THR A 40 2.51 13.74 5.96
N GLY A 41 3.72 13.43 5.46
CA GLY A 41 3.94 12.33 4.52
C GLY A 41 3.37 12.56 3.12
N LYS A 42 2.83 13.74 2.83
CA LYS A 42 2.21 14.07 1.54
C LYS A 42 3.25 14.40 0.46
N VAL A 43 2.90 14.08 -0.78
CA VAL A 43 3.64 14.52 -1.98
C VAL A 43 2.76 15.49 -2.75
N PHE A 44 3.28 16.66 -3.04
CA PHE A 44 2.60 17.70 -3.81
C PHE A 44 3.28 17.90 -5.15
N GLU A 45 2.51 17.91 -6.23
CA GLU A 45 2.98 18.45 -7.51
C GLU A 45 2.98 19.98 -7.40
N CYS A 46 4.02 20.62 -7.83
CA CYS A 46 4.17 22.08 -7.77
C CYS A 46 4.73 22.66 -9.07
N GLU A 47 4.53 23.95 -9.25
CA GLU A 47 5.12 24.68 -10.36
C GLU A 47 6.66 24.76 -10.22
N LYS A 48 7.36 24.94 -11.34
CA LYS A 48 8.83 25.04 -11.36
C LYS A 48 9.34 26.13 -10.43
N VAL A 49 8.67 27.28 -10.39
CA VAL A 49 9.06 28.42 -9.53
C VAL A 49 8.96 28.05 -8.05
N VAL A 50 7.90 27.37 -7.65
CA VAL A 50 7.71 26.87 -6.27
C VAL A 50 8.79 25.85 -5.91
N TYR A 51 9.10 24.95 -6.84
CA TYR A 51 10.18 23.98 -6.67
C TYR A 51 11.54 24.67 -6.46
N GLU A 52 11.89 25.67 -7.27
CA GLU A 52 13.17 26.40 -7.17
C GLU A 52 13.29 27.17 -5.85
N VAL A 53 12.20 27.81 -5.40
CA VAL A 53 12.15 28.49 -4.10
C VAL A 53 12.35 27.49 -2.94
N LEU A 54 11.59 26.39 -2.91
CA LEU A 54 11.74 25.36 -1.87
C LEU A 54 13.12 24.71 -1.91
N LYS A 55 13.65 24.44 -3.11
CA LYS A 55 15.00 23.89 -3.30
C LYS A 55 16.06 24.83 -2.72
N LYS A 56 15.97 26.11 -3.03
CA LYS A 56 16.93 27.11 -2.52
C LYS A 56 16.87 27.20 -1.00
N LEU A 57 15.68 27.20 -0.40
CA LEU A 57 15.51 27.16 1.05
C LEU A 57 16.14 25.90 1.67
N GLN A 58 15.93 24.73 1.05
CA GLN A 58 16.52 23.47 1.51
C GLN A 58 18.05 23.42 1.34
N ASP A 59 18.57 23.96 0.25
CA ASP A 59 20.00 23.92 -0.03
C ASP A 59 20.80 24.88 0.90
N THR A 60 20.22 26.03 1.25
CA THR A 60 20.90 27.07 2.01
C THR A 60 20.46 27.17 3.46
N ASN A 61 19.24 26.77 3.80
CA ASN A 61 18.55 27.05 5.06
C ASN A 61 18.43 28.56 5.39
N GLU A 62 18.59 29.43 4.40
CA GLU A 62 18.59 30.87 4.57
C GLU A 62 17.56 31.54 3.66
N PHE A 63 16.53 32.16 4.25
CA PHE A 63 15.47 32.85 3.51
C PHE A 63 16.00 34.00 2.63
N GLY A 64 16.98 34.75 3.13
CA GLY A 64 17.57 35.88 2.41
C GLY A 64 18.25 35.50 1.09
N ARG A 65 18.65 34.24 0.93
CA ARG A 65 19.31 33.75 -0.29
C ARG A 65 18.36 33.47 -1.46
N LEU A 66 17.05 33.60 -1.24
CA LEU A 66 16.08 33.55 -2.34
C LEU A 66 16.34 34.62 -3.41
N LYS A 67 16.96 35.75 -3.04
CA LYS A 67 17.36 36.82 -3.96
C LYS A 67 18.41 36.40 -4.98
N GLU A 68 19.09 35.27 -4.78
CA GLU A 68 20.08 34.72 -5.69
C GLU A 68 19.50 33.86 -6.80
N LEU A 69 18.16 33.62 -6.75
CA LEU A 69 17.48 32.90 -7.82
C LEU A 69 17.38 33.78 -9.07
N GLU A 70 17.54 33.16 -10.23
CA GLU A 70 17.30 33.79 -11.55
C GLU A 70 15.79 33.92 -11.83
N LEU A 71 15.04 34.53 -10.89
CA LEU A 71 13.60 34.74 -10.93
C LEU A 71 13.32 36.21 -10.61
N SER A 72 12.22 36.74 -11.15
CA SER A 72 11.75 38.08 -10.79
C SER A 72 11.22 38.12 -9.35
N GLU A 73 11.22 39.31 -8.74
CA GLU A 73 10.63 39.48 -7.40
C GLU A 73 9.15 39.05 -7.35
N GLU A 74 8.42 39.28 -8.44
CA GLU A 74 7.00 38.91 -8.55
C GLU A 74 6.81 37.39 -8.59
N GLU A 75 7.67 36.66 -9.29
CA GLU A 75 7.66 35.19 -9.32
C GLU A 75 7.97 34.59 -7.96
N ILE A 76 9.00 35.11 -7.28
CA ILE A 76 9.36 34.66 -5.92
C ILE A 76 8.20 34.94 -4.95
N GLU A 77 7.59 36.12 -5.01
CA GLU A 77 6.45 36.49 -4.15
C GLU A 77 5.24 35.57 -4.42
N SER A 78 4.92 35.29 -5.67
CA SER A 78 3.85 34.36 -6.05
C SER A 78 4.10 32.95 -5.51
N ALA A 79 5.32 32.43 -5.64
CA ALA A 79 5.68 31.14 -5.08
C ALA A 79 5.59 31.10 -3.55
N LEU A 80 6.10 32.12 -2.87
CA LEU A 80 6.02 32.23 -1.40
C LEU A 80 4.58 32.28 -0.91
N LYS A 81 3.70 32.95 -1.65
CA LYS A 81 2.26 33.00 -1.34
C LYS A 81 1.63 31.61 -1.49
N GLN A 82 1.90 30.89 -2.57
CA GLN A 82 1.40 29.53 -2.77
C GLN A 82 1.88 28.57 -1.67
N ILE A 83 3.16 28.65 -1.29
CA ILE A 83 3.71 27.84 -0.20
C ILE A 83 3.03 28.20 1.12
N MET A 84 2.83 29.48 1.42
CA MET A 84 2.15 29.94 2.63
C MET A 84 0.70 29.44 2.70
N GLU A 85 -0.04 29.48 1.60
CA GLU A 85 -1.38 28.92 1.49
C GLU A 85 -1.37 27.41 1.75
N SER A 86 -0.40 26.69 1.19
CA SER A 86 -0.23 25.24 1.44
C SER A 86 0.16 24.95 2.89
N VAL A 87 0.97 25.78 3.52
CA VAL A 87 1.28 25.65 4.95
C VAL A 87 0.02 25.78 5.82
N ASN A 88 -0.87 26.70 5.48
CA ASN A 88 -2.10 26.94 6.23
C ASN A 88 -3.16 25.87 5.98
N ASN A 89 -3.31 25.43 4.73
CA ASN A 89 -4.39 24.53 4.34
C ASN A 89 -4.00 23.03 4.47
N GLU A 90 -2.72 22.70 4.26
CA GLU A 90 -2.24 21.33 4.18
C GLU A 90 -1.27 20.95 5.30
N ASN A 91 -0.95 21.88 6.22
CA ASN A 91 -0.02 21.69 7.33
C ASN A 91 1.41 21.28 6.94
N ILE A 92 1.88 21.62 5.74
CA ILE A 92 3.26 21.35 5.33
C ILE A 92 4.26 22.23 6.09
N LEU A 93 5.53 21.89 6.05
CA LEU A 93 6.66 22.56 6.71
C LEU A 93 6.56 22.62 8.25
N LYS A 94 5.67 21.86 8.86
CA LYS A 94 5.41 21.83 10.31
C LYS A 94 5.89 20.53 10.99
N ALA A 95 6.78 19.76 10.35
CA ALA A 95 7.29 18.53 10.94
C ALA A 95 7.91 18.79 12.32
N PRO A 96 7.51 18.10 13.40
CA PRO A 96 8.09 18.25 14.73
C PRO A 96 9.55 17.79 14.75
N LEU A 97 10.30 18.22 15.76
CA LEU A 97 11.62 17.62 16.02
C LEU A 97 11.41 16.16 16.47
N LEU A 98 12.15 15.26 15.83
CA LEU A 98 12.23 13.89 16.29
C LEU A 98 13.28 13.85 17.42
N GLU A 99 12.83 13.65 18.65
CA GLU A 99 13.70 13.57 19.80
C GLU A 99 14.37 12.20 19.92
N THR A 100 13.66 11.15 19.53
CA THR A 100 14.17 9.77 19.55
C THR A 100 13.80 9.05 18.26
N PHE A 101 14.75 8.31 17.75
CA PHE A 101 14.56 7.45 16.57
C PHE A 101 15.19 6.10 16.89
N SER A 102 14.37 5.05 17.01
CA SER A 102 14.82 3.71 17.37
C SER A 102 14.29 2.66 16.38
N GLY A 103 15.01 1.57 16.24
CA GLY A 103 14.69 0.45 15.38
C GLY A 103 15.90 -0.01 14.56
N GLU A 104 15.90 -1.26 14.11
CA GLU A 104 17.02 -1.83 13.33
C GLU A 104 17.36 -1.00 12.07
N GLN A 105 16.35 -0.40 11.46
CA GLN A 105 16.50 0.44 10.25
C GLN A 105 17.24 1.76 10.55
N VAL A 106 17.45 2.11 11.81
CA VAL A 106 18.09 3.36 12.21
C VAL A 106 19.42 3.10 12.88
N THR A 107 19.44 2.16 13.82
CA THR A 107 20.68 1.79 14.55
C THR A 107 21.71 1.17 13.64
N ASP A 108 21.28 0.56 12.53
CA ASP A 108 22.17 -0.06 11.55
C ASP A 108 21.74 0.27 10.10
N LEU A 109 21.47 1.57 9.85
CA LEU A 109 21.00 2.05 8.55
C LEU A 109 21.94 1.64 7.40
N LYS A 110 23.26 1.71 7.63
CA LYS A 110 24.25 1.32 6.64
C LYS A 110 24.08 -0.13 6.23
N LYS A 111 23.99 -1.05 7.22
CA LYS A 111 23.77 -2.47 6.99
C LYS A 111 22.40 -2.73 6.37
N SER A 112 21.37 -1.98 6.77
CA SER A 112 20.02 -2.08 6.19
C SER A 112 19.99 -1.65 4.72
N LEU A 113 20.77 -0.64 4.34
CA LEU A 113 20.92 -0.17 2.95
C LEU A 113 21.83 -1.09 2.10
N GLU A 114 22.82 -1.70 2.71
CA GLU A 114 23.69 -2.70 2.09
C GLU A 114 23.00 -4.06 1.99
N ASN A 115 21.93 -4.29 2.77
CA ASN A 115 21.13 -5.49 2.67
C ASN A 115 20.43 -5.53 1.31
N LYS A 116 20.47 -6.71 0.72
CA LYS A 116 19.84 -7.00 -0.55
C LYS A 116 18.31 -6.82 -0.47
N LEU A 117 17.69 -6.58 -1.62
CA LEU A 117 16.24 -6.54 -1.74
C LEU A 117 15.61 -7.86 -1.31
N GLY A 118 14.57 -7.80 -0.49
CA GLY A 118 13.78 -8.97 -0.10
C GLY A 118 12.60 -9.25 -1.03
N GLN A 119 12.09 -8.20 -1.69
CA GLN A 119 10.86 -8.31 -2.50
C GLN A 119 10.79 -7.24 -3.57
N ILE A 120 10.17 -7.62 -4.70
CA ILE A 120 9.60 -6.70 -5.71
C ILE A 120 8.11 -7.00 -5.87
N THR A 121 7.32 -5.95 -6.05
CA THR A 121 5.88 -6.06 -6.33
C THR A 121 5.59 -5.44 -7.69
N PHE A 122 4.99 -6.22 -8.58
CA PHE A 122 4.54 -5.79 -9.90
C PHE A 122 3.07 -5.42 -9.87
N GLU A 123 2.73 -4.19 -10.17
CA GLU A 123 1.38 -3.82 -10.54
C GLU A 123 1.17 -4.19 -12.01
N VAL A 124 0.76 -5.44 -12.26
CA VAL A 124 0.71 -6.00 -13.62
C VAL A 124 -0.36 -5.37 -14.49
N THR A 125 -1.41 -4.83 -13.87
CA THR A 125 -2.48 -4.09 -14.53
C THR A 125 -3.19 -3.19 -13.55
N GLN A 126 -3.70 -2.07 -14.02
CA GLN A 126 -4.58 -1.18 -13.27
C GLN A 126 -6.07 -1.50 -13.48
N LYS A 127 -6.37 -2.37 -14.43
CA LYS A 127 -7.73 -2.82 -14.73
C LYS A 127 -8.25 -3.78 -13.67
N CYS A 128 -9.53 -3.68 -13.36
CA CYS A 128 -10.23 -4.65 -12.52
C CYS A 128 -11.60 -4.96 -13.12
N ASN A 129 -12.04 -6.20 -13.01
CA ASN A 129 -13.37 -6.63 -13.43
C ASN A 129 -14.43 -6.50 -12.33
N LEU A 130 -14.03 -6.07 -11.11
CA LEU A 130 -14.94 -5.72 -10.03
C LEU A 130 -14.91 -4.22 -9.73
N ARG A 131 -15.93 -3.77 -9.00
CA ARG A 131 -16.10 -2.40 -8.48
C ARG A 131 -16.49 -2.49 -7.01
N CYS A 132 -15.53 -3.01 -6.19
CA CYS A 132 -15.73 -3.08 -4.75
C CYS A 132 -15.82 -1.68 -4.18
N ASP A 133 -16.86 -1.38 -3.43
CA ASP A 133 -17.18 -0.03 -2.96
C ASP A 133 -16.20 0.53 -1.89
N TYR A 134 -15.46 -0.34 -1.22
CA TYR A 134 -14.37 0.06 -0.32
C TYR A 134 -12.99 0.14 -1.00
N CYS A 135 -12.89 -0.14 -2.29
CA CYS A 135 -11.63 -0.12 -3.00
C CYS A 135 -11.09 1.32 -3.10
N ILE A 136 -9.82 1.54 -2.71
CA ILE A 136 -9.20 2.88 -2.82
C ILE A 136 -9.09 3.40 -4.26
N TYR A 137 -9.26 2.52 -5.24
CA TYR A 137 -9.18 2.81 -6.68
C TYR A 137 -10.54 3.04 -7.31
N GLN A 138 -11.53 3.47 -6.53
CA GLN A 138 -12.88 3.77 -7.01
C GLN A 138 -12.89 4.94 -8.00
N GLU A 139 -13.89 4.94 -8.88
CA GLU A 139 -14.15 6.03 -9.84
C GLU A 139 -14.35 7.38 -9.16
N GLU A 140 -14.82 7.40 -7.92
CA GLU A 140 -14.98 8.59 -7.08
C GLU A 140 -13.63 9.18 -6.63
N ASN A 141 -12.53 8.44 -6.81
CA ASN A 141 -11.16 8.87 -6.52
C ASN A 141 -10.29 8.96 -7.80
N PRO A 142 -10.68 9.76 -8.80
CA PRO A 142 -9.99 9.81 -10.10
C PRO A 142 -8.53 10.27 -10.02
N LYS A 143 -8.11 10.79 -8.88
CA LYS A 143 -6.72 11.19 -8.62
C LYS A 143 -5.79 10.01 -8.36
N PHE A 144 -6.30 8.84 -7.98
CA PHE A 144 -5.48 7.67 -7.67
C PHE A 144 -5.42 6.69 -8.83
N ARG A 145 -6.55 6.15 -9.23
CA ARG A 145 -6.64 5.19 -10.34
C ARG A 145 -8.02 5.20 -10.93
N ASP A 146 -8.08 5.38 -12.23
CA ASP A 146 -9.28 5.12 -13.00
C ASP A 146 -9.11 3.73 -13.63
N PHE A 147 -9.97 2.79 -13.29
CA PHE A 147 -9.97 1.43 -13.83
C PHE A 147 -10.06 1.35 -15.36
N SER A 148 -10.44 2.44 -16.03
CA SER A 148 -10.73 2.48 -17.45
C SER A 148 -9.59 3.02 -18.32
N GLN A 149 -8.68 3.82 -17.79
CA GLN A 149 -7.75 4.63 -18.58
C GLN A 149 -6.31 4.14 -18.62
N HIS A 150 -5.93 3.19 -17.73
CA HIS A 150 -4.55 2.81 -17.57
C HIS A 150 -4.26 1.41 -18.11
N GLY A 151 -3.05 1.27 -18.63
CA GLY A 151 -2.65 0.11 -19.36
C GLY A 151 -2.19 -1.06 -18.49
N ASP A 152 -1.96 -2.15 -19.18
CA ASP A 152 -1.25 -3.29 -18.66
C ASP A 152 0.25 -3.00 -18.64
N MET A 153 0.96 -3.51 -17.63
CA MET A 153 2.43 -3.48 -17.64
C MET A 153 2.96 -4.33 -18.80
N SER A 154 3.96 -3.83 -19.49
CA SER A 154 4.63 -4.62 -20.53
C SER A 154 5.71 -5.53 -19.95
N PHE A 155 6.02 -6.62 -20.66
CA PHE A 155 7.08 -7.53 -20.24
C PHE A 155 8.46 -6.85 -20.26
N GLU A 156 8.71 -5.88 -21.16
CA GLU A 156 9.96 -5.14 -21.21
C GLU A 156 10.21 -4.34 -19.92
N ILE A 157 9.14 -3.76 -19.35
CA ILE A 157 9.23 -3.03 -18.06
C ILE A 157 9.49 -4.04 -16.93
N ALA A 158 8.70 -5.10 -16.85
CA ALA A 158 8.87 -6.12 -15.81
C ALA A 158 10.28 -6.76 -15.87
N LYS A 159 10.76 -7.07 -17.07
CA LYS A 159 12.11 -7.61 -17.29
C LYS A 159 13.19 -6.65 -16.78
N LYS A 160 13.10 -5.35 -17.06
CA LYS A 160 14.06 -4.36 -16.57
C LYS A 160 14.11 -4.32 -15.04
N VAL A 161 12.97 -4.46 -14.37
CA VAL A 161 12.90 -4.48 -12.90
C VAL A 161 13.52 -5.75 -12.35
N ILE A 162 13.25 -6.91 -12.97
CA ILE A 162 13.89 -8.18 -12.60
C ILE A 162 15.41 -8.07 -12.78
N ASP A 163 15.87 -7.63 -13.95
CA ASP A 163 17.31 -7.48 -14.26
C ASP A 163 18.01 -6.53 -13.26
N TYR A 164 17.36 -5.42 -12.91
CA TYR A 164 17.86 -4.48 -11.91
C TYR A 164 17.99 -5.11 -10.51
N SER A 165 17.19 -6.09 -10.21
CA SER A 165 17.13 -6.73 -8.89
C SER A 165 18.17 -7.86 -8.73
N LEU A 166 18.72 -8.42 -9.82
CA LEU A 166 19.49 -9.65 -9.79
C LEU A 166 20.69 -9.64 -8.84
N ASP A 167 21.47 -8.55 -8.84
CA ASP A 167 22.64 -8.37 -7.98
C ASP A 167 22.28 -7.90 -6.55
N LYS A 168 21.00 -7.64 -6.29
CA LYS A 168 20.47 -7.09 -5.04
C LYS A 168 19.56 -8.06 -4.28
N MET A 169 19.23 -9.19 -4.86
CA MET A 169 18.33 -10.17 -4.26
C MET A 169 18.96 -10.79 -3.00
N LYS A 170 18.13 -10.94 -1.96
CA LYS A 170 18.44 -11.82 -0.82
C LYS A 170 18.43 -13.28 -1.26
N ASP A 171 18.96 -14.17 -0.44
CA ASP A 171 18.93 -15.62 -0.68
C ASP A 171 17.50 -16.13 -0.86
N GLU A 172 16.56 -15.61 -0.07
CA GLU A 172 15.12 -15.73 -0.29
C GLU A 172 14.57 -14.41 -0.82
N PHE A 173 13.94 -14.46 -1.98
CA PHE A 173 13.45 -13.27 -2.69
C PHE A 173 12.02 -13.42 -3.17
N TYR A 174 11.18 -12.45 -2.85
CA TYR A 174 9.76 -12.47 -3.19
C TYR A 174 9.48 -11.69 -4.48
N ILE A 175 8.72 -12.29 -5.37
CA ILE A 175 8.14 -11.67 -6.56
C ILE A 175 6.62 -11.71 -6.42
N THR A 176 6.03 -10.54 -6.15
CA THR A 176 4.60 -10.41 -5.90
C THR A 176 3.90 -9.76 -7.09
N PHE A 177 2.80 -10.35 -7.53
CA PHE A 177 1.94 -9.82 -8.58
C PHE A 177 0.69 -9.20 -7.96
N TYR A 178 0.45 -7.97 -8.28
CA TYR A 178 -0.63 -7.15 -7.75
C TYR A 178 -1.26 -6.29 -8.85
N GLY A 179 -2.29 -5.52 -8.54
CA GLY A 179 -2.90 -4.57 -9.46
C GLY A 179 -4.36 -4.31 -9.15
N GLY A 180 -5.17 -4.02 -10.17
CA GLY A 180 -6.62 -4.09 -10.06
C GLY A 180 -7.03 -5.56 -9.86
N GLU A 181 -7.05 -6.34 -10.94
CA GLU A 181 -7.14 -7.80 -10.90
C GLU A 181 -5.99 -8.39 -11.73
N PRO A 182 -4.98 -9.00 -11.11
CA PRO A 182 -3.80 -9.50 -11.82
C PRO A 182 -4.08 -10.55 -12.89
N LEU A 183 -5.13 -11.34 -12.73
CA LEU A 183 -5.51 -12.36 -13.71
C LEU A 183 -5.96 -11.77 -15.07
N LEU A 184 -6.29 -10.48 -15.13
CA LEU A 184 -6.53 -9.80 -16.41
C LEU A 184 -5.26 -9.67 -17.25
N ASN A 185 -4.08 -9.71 -16.63
CA ASN A 185 -2.78 -9.75 -17.33
C ASN A 185 -1.97 -11.00 -16.98
N PHE A 186 -2.64 -12.15 -16.90
CA PHE A 186 -2.02 -13.42 -16.56
C PHE A 186 -0.88 -13.82 -17.52
N LYS A 187 -0.96 -13.37 -18.78
CA LYS A 187 0.10 -13.55 -19.77
C LYS A 187 1.44 -12.98 -19.28
N LEU A 188 1.42 -11.76 -18.72
CA LEU A 188 2.62 -11.13 -18.17
C LEU A 188 3.17 -11.91 -16.98
N ILE A 189 2.30 -12.36 -16.07
CA ILE A 189 2.69 -13.18 -14.92
C ILE A 189 3.46 -14.41 -15.37
N LYS A 190 2.93 -15.15 -16.36
CA LYS A 190 3.62 -16.29 -16.96
C LYS A 190 4.98 -15.91 -17.54
N GLN A 191 5.05 -14.83 -18.31
CA GLN A 191 6.30 -14.38 -18.91
C GLN A 191 7.35 -14.03 -17.85
N CYS A 192 6.98 -13.39 -16.76
CA CYS A 192 7.89 -13.09 -15.65
C CYS A 192 8.42 -14.36 -14.99
N ILE A 193 7.54 -15.31 -14.69
CA ILE A 193 7.91 -16.59 -14.05
C ILE A 193 8.86 -17.38 -14.95
N GLU A 194 8.53 -17.55 -16.23
CA GLU A 194 9.38 -18.28 -17.18
C GLU A 194 10.73 -17.57 -17.40
N TYR A 195 10.73 -16.23 -17.42
CA TYR A 195 11.98 -15.48 -17.51
C TYR A 195 12.87 -15.73 -16.28
N VAL A 196 12.32 -15.61 -15.06
CA VAL A 196 13.08 -15.85 -13.82
C VAL A 196 13.60 -17.29 -13.77
N LYS A 197 12.80 -18.28 -14.16
CA LYS A 197 13.24 -19.69 -14.28
C LYS A 197 14.41 -19.83 -15.24
N SER A 198 14.41 -19.13 -16.38
CA SER A 198 15.47 -19.20 -17.38
C SER A 198 16.82 -18.66 -16.90
N LEU A 199 16.83 -17.83 -15.86
CA LEU A 199 18.04 -17.24 -15.29
C LEU A 199 18.83 -18.21 -14.41
N ASN A 200 18.25 -19.35 -14.02
CA ASN A 200 18.88 -20.38 -13.17
C ASN A 200 19.54 -19.77 -11.91
N LEU A 201 18.79 -18.93 -11.20
CA LEU A 201 19.29 -18.24 -10.01
C LEU A 201 19.55 -19.23 -8.88
N SER A 202 20.57 -18.94 -8.06
CA SER A 202 20.84 -19.71 -6.82
C SER A 202 19.90 -19.33 -5.68
N ASN A 203 19.19 -18.20 -5.82
CA ASN A 203 18.26 -17.70 -4.82
C ASN A 203 16.99 -18.56 -4.77
N THR A 204 16.41 -18.69 -3.58
CA THR A 204 15.06 -19.24 -3.43
C THR A 204 14.04 -18.17 -3.82
N ILE A 205 13.33 -18.40 -4.93
CA ILE A 205 12.31 -17.45 -5.39
C ILE A 205 10.95 -17.86 -4.85
N MET A 206 10.32 -16.96 -4.13
CA MET A 206 8.95 -17.05 -3.62
C MET A 206 8.04 -16.19 -4.49
N TYR A 207 6.96 -16.77 -4.97
CA TYR A 207 5.98 -16.04 -5.77
C TYR A 207 4.70 -15.81 -4.97
N SER A 208 4.06 -14.67 -5.16
CA SER A 208 2.73 -14.44 -4.61
C SER A 208 1.86 -13.59 -5.52
N MET A 209 0.54 -13.74 -5.37
CA MET A 209 -0.46 -12.94 -6.07
C MET A 209 -1.69 -12.76 -5.20
N THR A 210 -2.25 -11.54 -5.22
CA THR A 210 -3.58 -11.28 -4.63
C THR A 210 -4.62 -11.20 -5.74
N THR A 211 -5.70 -11.95 -5.63
CA THR A 211 -6.76 -12.02 -6.67
C THR A 211 -8.16 -12.07 -6.07
N ASN A 212 -9.14 -11.54 -6.81
CA ASN A 212 -10.56 -11.67 -6.50
C ASN A 212 -11.14 -13.03 -6.93
N LEU A 213 -10.32 -13.92 -7.49
CA LEU A 213 -10.64 -15.29 -7.92
C LEU A 213 -11.64 -15.44 -9.07
N THR A 214 -12.37 -14.40 -9.45
CA THR A 214 -13.48 -14.54 -10.43
C THR A 214 -13.03 -14.98 -11.82
N LEU A 215 -11.74 -14.90 -12.10
CA LEU A 215 -11.11 -15.34 -13.36
C LEU A 215 -10.21 -16.57 -13.15
N MET A 216 -10.20 -17.18 -11.97
CA MET A 216 -9.37 -18.34 -11.64
C MET A 216 -9.96 -19.61 -12.26
N THR A 217 -9.61 -19.88 -13.52
CA THR A 217 -9.99 -21.13 -14.20
C THR A 217 -9.13 -22.30 -13.70
N LYS A 218 -9.57 -23.52 -14.01
CA LYS A 218 -8.79 -24.71 -13.71
C LYS A 218 -7.37 -24.67 -14.31
N GLU A 219 -7.23 -24.22 -15.55
CA GLU A 219 -5.96 -24.13 -16.25
C GLU A 219 -5.01 -23.11 -15.58
N ILE A 220 -5.54 -21.99 -15.10
CA ILE A 220 -4.76 -21.01 -14.35
C ILE A 220 -4.31 -21.59 -13.02
N ALA A 221 -5.22 -22.22 -12.28
CA ALA A 221 -4.94 -22.86 -11.00
C ALA A 221 -3.88 -23.96 -11.14
N ASP A 222 -4.01 -24.84 -12.12
CA ASP A 222 -3.04 -25.91 -12.41
C ASP A 222 -1.66 -25.31 -12.75
N TYR A 223 -1.59 -24.25 -13.54
CA TYR A 223 -0.33 -23.57 -13.84
C TYR A 223 0.33 -23.01 -12.58
N LEU A 224 -0.41 -22.27 -11.76
CA LEU A 224 0.12 -21.67 -10.53
C LEU A 224 0.59 -22.74 -9.55
N ALA A 225 -0.19 -23.80 -9.38
CA ALA A 225 0.20 -24.94 -8.55
C ALA A 225 1.44 -25.67 -9.08
N GLY A 226 1.72 -25.62 -10.39
CA GLY A 226 2.94 -26.14 -11.00
C GLY A 226 4.19 -25.27 -10.78
N VAL A 227 4.04 -24.05 -10.28
CA VAL A 227 5.15 -23.15 -9.95
C VAL A 227 5.58 -23.37 -8.50
N PRO A 228 6.85 -23.72 -8.24
CA PRO A 228 7.34 -23.85 -6.86
C PRO A 228 7.15 -22.58 -6.06
N ASN A 229 6.79 -22.71 -4.78
CA ASN A 229 6.66 -21.61 -3.83
C ASN A 229 5.71 -20.48 -4.28
N PHE A 230 4.62 -20.83 -4.96
CA PHE A 230 3.62 -19.85 -5.38
C PHE A 230 2.48 -19.79 -4.37
N THR A 231 2.31 -18.65 -3.72
CA THR A 231 1.23 -18.36 -2.76
C THR A 231 0.14 -17.52 -3.41
N VAL A 232 -1.11 -17.89 -3.23
CA VAL A 232 -2.26 -17.14 -3.74
C VAL A 232 -3.06 -16.56 -2.57
N VAL A 233 -3.17 -15.23 -2.52
CA VAL A 233 -4.01 -14.51 -1.57
C VAL A 233 -5.38 -14.30 -2.20
N CYS A 234 -6.37 -14.93 -1.65
CA CYS A 234 -7.75 -15.03 -2.14
C CYS A 234 -8.62 -14.00 -1.43
N SER A 235 -9.18 -13.06 -2.17
CA SER A 235 -10.04 -12.00 -1.60
C SER A 235 -11.49 -12.45 -1.50
N ILE A 236 -11.93 -12.90 -0.31
CA ILE A 236 -13.31 -13.35 -0.02
C ILE A 236 -13.74 -12.78 1.33
N ASP A 237 -14.86 -12.06 1.40
CA ASP A 237 -15.24 -11.29 2.59
C ASP A 237 -16.29 -12.02 3.49
N GLY A 238 -16.35 -13.32 3.41
CA GLY A 238 -17.30 -14.14 4.18
C GLY A 238 -18.32 -14.85 3.29
N ASN A 239 -19.54 -15.07 3.80
CA ASN A 239 -20.59 -15.71 3.04
C ASN A 239 -21.09 -14.86 1.87
N LYS A 240 -21.99 -15.42 1.04
CA LYS A 240 -22.50 -14.75 -0.17
C LYS A 240 -23.10 -13.36 0.11
N GLU A 241 -23.85 -13.23 1.19
CA GLU A 241 -24.49 -11.96 1.57
C GLU A 241 -23.44 -10.87 1.83
N LEU A 242 -22.44 -11.14 2.67
CA LEU A 242 -21.40 -10.21 3.04
C LEU A 242 -20.46 -9.90 1.89
N HIS A 243 -20.11 -10.91 1.09
CA HIS A 243 -19.23 -10.73 -0.06
C HIS A 243 -19.90 -9.89 -1.15
N ASP A 244 -21.12 -10.24 -1.56
CA ASP A 244 -21.84 -9.59 -2.63
C ASP A 244 -22.40 -8.20 -2.24
N GLU A 245 -22.41 -7.87 -0.94
CA GLU A 245 -22.72 -6.51 -0.48
C GLU A 245 -21.74 -5.48 -1.05
N HIS A 246 -20.46 -5.82 -1.11
CA HIS A 246 -19.37 -4.91 -1.43
C HIS A 246 -18.61 -5.28 -2.71
N ARG A 247 -18.41 -6.57 -3.01
CA ARG A 247 -17.63 -7.03 -4.16
C ARG A 247 -18.50 -7.30 -5.38
N LYS A 248 -18.82 -6.25 -6.11
CA LYS A 248 -19.71 -6.31 -7.28
C LYS A 248 -18.94 -6.16 -8.59
N GLY A 249 -19.49 -6.75 -9.64
CA GLY A 249 -19.07 -6.46 -11.01
C GLY A 249 -19.43 -5.03 -11.41
N SER A 250 -18.91 -4.57 -12.55
CA SER A 250 -19.27 -3.26 -13.12
C SER A 250 -20.75 -3.15 -13.51
N ASP A 251 -21.43 -4.29 -13.67
CA ASP A 251 -22.87 -4.41 -13.93
C ASP A 251 -23.72 -4.47 -12.65
N GLY A 252 -23.09 -4.36 -11.47
CA GLY A 252 -23.74 -4.48 -10.17
C GLY A 252 -24.02 -5.93 -9.72
N SER A 253 -23.69 -6.95 -10.52
CA SER A 253 -23.87 -8.35 -10.15
C SER A 253 -22.92 -8.76 -9.02
N GLY A 254 -23.35 -9.67 -8.14
CA GLY A 254 -22.49 -10.27 -7.13
C GLY A 254 -21.36 -11.10 -7.77
N SER A 255 -20.28 -11.27 -7.02
CA SER A 255 -19.10 -12.01 -7.49
C SER A 255 -18.82 -13.31 -6.71
N PHE A 256 -19.55 -13.57 -5.62
CA PHE A 256 -19.30 -14.68 -4.71
C PHE A 256 -19.21 -16.05 -5.40
N GLU A 257 -20.20 -16.40 -6.23
CA GLU A 257 -20.24 -17.73 -6.87
C GLU A 257 -19.02 -17.95 -7.77
N ARG A 258 -18.60 -16.90 -8.51
CA ARG A 258 -17.41 -16.97 -9.36
C ARG A 258 -16.14 -17.06 -8.53
N ALA A 259 -16.06 -16.33 -7.42
CA ALA A 259 -14.91 -16.39 -6.51
C ALA A 259 -14.81 -17.77 -5.85
N MET A 260 -15.93 -18.36 -5.43
CA MET A 260 -15.96 -19.70 -4.84
C MET A 260 -15.58 -20.80 -5.83
N GLU A 261 -16.00 -20.71 -7.10
CA GLU A 261 -15.54 -21.65 -8.13
C GLU A 261 -14.03 -21.50 -8.36
N GLY A 262 -13.49 -20.27 -8.33
CA GLY A 262 -12.05 -20.02 -8.40
C GLY A 262 -11.29 -20.60 -7.20
N LEU A 263 -11.81 -20.45 -5.99
CA LEU A 263 -11.23 -21.08 -4.78
C LEU A 263 -11.22 -22.60 -4.87
N LYS A 264 -12.31 -23.19 -5.33
CA LYS A 264 -12.42 -24.63 -5.57
C LYS A 264 -11.37 -25.11 -6.59
N ASN A 265 -11.17 -24.37 -7.69
CA ASN A 265 -10.16 -24.70 -8.68
C ASN A 265 -8.74 -24.68 -8.08
N LEU A 266 -8.42 -23.66 -7.29
CA LEU A 266 -7.15 -23.58 -6.56
C LEU A 266 -6.99 -24.76 -5.60
N ARG A 267 -7.98 -25.02 -4.76
CA ARG A 267 -7.95 -26.10 -3.79
C ARG A 267 -7.66 -27.44 -4.45
N ASN A 268 -8.31 -27.71 -5.57
CA ASN A 268 -8.12 -28.94 -6.33
C ASN A 268 -6.72 -29.02 -6.96
N ALA A 269 -6.18 -27.90 -7.45
CA ALA A 269 -4.85 -27.87 -8.08
C ALA A 269 -3.70 -27.95 -7.06
N TYR A 270 -3.84 -27.31 -5.91
CA TYR A 270 -2.80 -27.29 -4.86
C TYR A 270 -2.77 -28.58 -4.03
N GLY A 271 -3.91 -29.26 -3.87
CA GLY A 271 -3.97 -30.52 -3.11
C GLY A 271 -3.47 -30.37 -1.67
N ASP A 272 -2.42 -31.10 -1.31
CA ASP A 272 -1.82 -31.08 0.03
C ASP A 272 -0.94 -29.87 0.33
N ARG A 273 -0.71 -28.98 -0.65
CA ARG A 273 0.03 -27.71 -0.49
C ARG A 273 -0.89 -26.53 -0.28
N ASP A 274 -2.03 -26.75 0.33
CA ASP A 274 -3.06 -25.73 0.56
C ASP A 274 -2.67 -24.66 1.57
N GLU A 275 -1.58 -24.83 2.32
CA GLU A 275 -0.96 -23.76 3.10
C GLU A 275 -0.51 -22.55 2.25
N ASN A 276 -0.32 -22.75 0.93
CA ASN A 276 -0.04 -21.67 -0.02
C ASN A 276 -1.31 -20.94 -0.51
N ILE A 277 -2.48 -21.29 0.00
CA ILE A 277 -3.73 -20.59 -0.24
C ILE A 277 -4.07 -19.76 1.02
N ILE A 278 -4.00 -18.45 0.89
CA ILE A 278 -4.33 -17.51 1.96
C ILE A 278 -5.66 -16.87 1.64
N VAL A 279 -6.55 -16.78 2.61
CA VAL A 279 -7.84 -16.09 2.45
C VAL A 279 -7.76 -14.72 3.15
N ASN A 280 -7.96 -13.65 2.40
CA ASN A 280 -8.03 -12.29 2.94
C ASN A 280 -9.47 -11.78 2.91
N MET A 281 -9.99 -11.43 4.09
CA MET A 281 -11.34 -10.94 4.30
C MET A 281 -11.30 -9.47 4.67
N VAL A 282 -12.03 -8.62 3.95
CA VAL A 282 -12.21 -7.21 4.32
C VAL A 282 -13.46 -7.08 5.15
N ILE A 283 -13.29 -6.66 6.39
CA ILE A 283 -14.39 -6.42 7.32
C ILE A 283 -14.87 -4.97 7.13
N THR A 284 -16.16 -4.83 6.91
CA THR A 284 -16.82 -3.55 6.64
C THR A 284 -17.83 -3.19 7.73
N PRO A 285 -18.12 -1.89 7.96
CA PRO A 285 -19.22 -1.50 8.84
C PRO A 285 -20.59 -2.03 8.36
N PRO A 286 -21.59 -2.20 9.24
CA PRO A 286 -21.50 -2.02 10.70
C PRO A 286 -20.81 -3.21 11.39
N TYR A 287 -19.94 -2.91 12.36
CA TYR A 287 -19.21 -3.95 13.12
C TYR A 287 -20.10 -4.57 14.19
N THR A 288 -20.96 -5.51 13.80
CA THR A 288 -21.92 -6.16 14.68
C THR A 288 -21.54 -7.62 14.93
N ARG A 289 -21.95 -8.16 16.07
CA ARG A 289 -21.74 -9.56 16.41
C ARG A 289 -22.32 -10.49 15.35
N GLU A 290 -23.51 -10.17 14.83
CA GLU A 290 -24.17 -10.96 13.79
C GLU A 290 -23.30 -11.12 12.53
N ARG A 291 -22.65 -10.02 12.07
CA ARG A 291 -21.78 -10.08 10.88
C ARG A 291 -20.55 -10.95 11.13
N PHE A 292 -19.97 -10.85 12.33
CA PHE A 292 -18.85 -11.71 12.69
C PHE A 292 -19.24 -13.17 12.81
N ASP A 293 -20.42 -13.48 13.36
CA ASP A 293 -20.95 -14.85 13.41
C ASP A 293 -21.16 -15.42 11.99
N LYS A 294 -21.63 -14.60 11.03
CA LYS A 294 -21.74 -15.00 9.61
C LYS A 294 -20.36 -15.29 8.98
N ILE A 295 -19.34 -14.48 9.30
CA ILE A 295 -17.97 -14.73 8.83
C ILE A 295 -17.42 -16.02 9.41
N GLN A 296 -17.60 -16.23 10.71
CA GLN A 296 -17.18 -17.44 11.41
C GLN A 296 -17.85 -18.68 10.81
N GLY A 297 -19.18 -18.63 10.66
CA GLY A 297 -19.94 -19.74 10.05
C GLY A 297 -19.44 -20.05 8.64
N PHE A 298 -19.15 -19.04 7.84
CA PHE A 298 -18.58 -19.24 6.51
C PHE A 298 -17.23 -19.96 6.56
N ILE A 299 -16.33 -19.59 7.46
CA ILE A 299 -15.00 -20.22 7.58
C ILE A 299 -15.14 -21.68 8.00
N GLU A 300 -16.03 -21.97 8.96
CA GLU A 300 -16.25 -23.30 9.51
C GLU A 300 -16.96 -24.25 8.52
N GLU A 301 -17.84 -23.71 7.68
CA GLU A 301 -18.67 -24.49 6.76
C GLU A 301 -18.09 -24.58 5.33
N CYS A 302 -17.13 -23.72 4.97
CA CYS A 302 -16.59 -23.68 3.62
C CYS A 302 -15.72 -24.91 3.34
N PRO A 303 -16.08 -25.79 2.36
CA PRO A 303 -15.36 -27.03 2.11
C PRO A 303 -13.98 -26.82 1.50
N TYR A 304 -13.64 -25.59 1.11
CA TYR A 304 -12.36 -25.24 0.47
C TYR A 304 -11.40 -24.51 1.40
N ILE A 305 -11.81 -24.25 2.65
CA ILE A 305 -10.99 -23.64 3.69
C ILE A 305 -10.83 -24.67 4.82
N ASN A 306 -9.62 -24.81 5.34
CA ASN A 306 -9.32 -25.70 6.46
C ASN A 306 -8.32 -25.05 7.43
N GLU A 307 -7.92 -25.78 8.47
CA GLU A 307 -7.02 -25.35 9.52
C GLU A 307 -5.60 -24.98 9.08
N ARG A 308 -5.17 -25.44 7.88
CA ARG A 308 -3.85 -25.11 7.30
C ARG A 308 -3.87 -23.79 6.54
N ASN A 309 -5.03 -23.29 6.17
CA ASN A 309 -5.13 -22.01 5.47
C ASN A 309 -4.92 -20.85 6.44
N THR A 310 -4.06 -19.92 6.06
CA THR A 310 -3.97 -18.63 6.75
C THR A 310 -5.17 -17.77 6.37
N ILE A 311 -5.86 -17.26 7.37
CA ILE A 311 -6.96 -16.30 7.18
C ILE A 311 -6.50 -14.94 7.69
N MET A 312 -6.52 -13.96 6.80
CA MET A 312 -6.15 -12.58 7.10
C MET A 312 -7.42 -11.73 7.18
N PHE A 313 -7.47 -10.84 8.16
CA PHE A 313 -8.53 -9.86 8.28
C PHE A 313 -7.98 -8.46 8.05
N SER A 314 -8.68 -7.70 7.23
CA SER A 314 -8.39 -6.29 6.96
C SER A 314 -9.66 -5.49 7.19
N TYR A 315 -9.54 -4.24 7.64
CA TYR A 315 -10.69 -3.35 7.76
C TYR A 315 -10.74 -2.42 6.56
N ALA A 316 -11.95 -2.16 6.08
CA ALA A 316 -12.14 -1.21 5.00
C ALA A 316 -11.70 0.20 5.45
N ASP A 317 -10.76 0.79 4.71
CA ASP A 317 -10.39 2.19 4.88
C ASP A 317 -11.27 3.04 3.95
N ASN A 318 -12.22 3.76 4.53
CA ASN A 318 -13.12 4.64 3.79
C ASN A 318 -12.57 6.07 3.63
N GLY A 319 -11.27 6.29 3.95
CA GLY A 319 -10.61 7.59 3.87
C GLY A 319 -11.16 8.62 4.88
N LYS A 320 -12.13 8.26 5.70
CA LYS A 320 -12.63 9.10 6.79
C LYS A 320 -11.76 8.85 8.02
N ARG A 321 -11.44 9.92 8.75
CA ARG A 321 -10.84 9.79 10.09
C ARG A 321 -11.76 8.90 10.92
N HIS A 322 -11.28 7.72 11.31
CA HIS A 322 -12.05 6.84 12.16
C HIS A 322 -12.34 7.57 13.48
N ASP A 323 -13.61 7.57 13.87
CA ASP A 323 -14.00 8.00 15.20
C ASP A 323 -13.31 7.07 16.22
N ILE A 324 -12.60 7.65 17.19
CA ILE A 324 -11.92 6.90 18.26
C ILE A 324 -12.92 5.97 18.99
N ASP A 325 -14.18 6.39 19.13
CA ASP A 325 -15.21 5.57 19.74
C ASP A 325 -15.65 4.40 18.84
N GLU A 326 -15.50 4.51 17.53
CA GLU A 326 -15.69 3.41 16.59
C GLU A 326 -14.55 2.40 16.68
N LEU A 327 -13.31 2.87 16.78
CA LEU A 327 -12.14 2.01 16.99
C LEU A 327 -12.26 1.25 18.33
N ARG A 328 -12.66 1.91 19.41
CA ARG A 328 -12.91 1.26 20.72
C ARG A 328 -14.06 0.27 20.69
N ARG A 329 -15.09 0.50 19.88
CA ARG A 329 -16.16 -0.47 19.66
C ARG A 329 -15.68 -1.70 18.92
N ARG A 330 -14.82 -1.54 17.92
CA ARG A 330 -14.15 -2.66 17.22
C ARG A 330 -13.35 -3.49 18.21
N GLU A 331 -12.45 -2.86 18.96
CA GLU A 331 -11.64 -3.52 19.99
C GLU A 331 -12.48 -4.34 20.96
N LYS A 332 -13.58 -3.75 21.47
CA LYS A 332 -14.47 -4.43 22.39
C LYS A 332 -15.17 -5.65 21.76
N ILE A 333 -15.45 -5.62 20.47
CA ILE A 333 -16.00 -6.75 19.72
C ILE A 333 -14.91 -7.79 19.45
N GLU A 334 -13.73 -7.38 19.02
CA GLU A 334 -12.57 -8.24 18.73
C GLU A 334 -12.13 -9.01 19.99
N ASN A 335 -12.01 -8.34 21.13
CA ASN A 335 -11.66 -8.95 22.42
C ASN A 335 -12.71 -9.95 22.93
N ASN A 336 -13.95 -9.86 22.45
CA ASN A 336 -14.99 -10.85 22.76
C ASN A 336 -15.07 -12.01 21.76
N ILE A 337 -14.24 -11.99 20.70
CA ILE A 337 -14.24 -13.02 19.67
C ILE A 337 -12.98 -13.88 19.84
N GLN A 338 -13.09 -14.96 20.64
CA GLN A 338 -12.08 -16.04 20.71
C GLN A 338 -11.67 -16.61 19.33
N PHE A 339 -12.45 -16.31 18.35
CA PHE A 339 -12.28 -16.57 16.94
C PHE A 339 -11.04 -15.89 16.34
N MET A 340 -10.77 -14.62 16.63
CA MET A 340 -9.61 -13.91 16.10
C MET A 340 -8.29 -14.49 16.66
N GLU A 341 -8.28 -14.93 17.92
CA GLU A 341 -7.14 -15.62 18.50
C GLU A 341 -6.89 -16.99 17.87
N ARG A 342 -7.94 -17.68 17.44
CA ARG A 342 -7.84 -19.03 16.85
C ARG A 342 -7.35 -19.02 15.41
N TYR A 343 -7.75 -18.02 14.61
CA TYR A 343 -7.46 -17.98 13.18
C TYR A 343 -6.38 -16.98 12.76
N ASN A 344 -5.98 -16.07 13.63
CA ASN A 344 -4.91 -15.11 13.35
C ASN A 344 -3.99 -14.87 14.56
N PRO A 345 -3.22 -15.89 14.98
CA PRO A 345 -2.31 -15.75 16.12
C PRO A 345 -1.15 -14.78 15.86
N ILE A 346 -0.92 -14.37 14.59
CA ILE A 346 0.26 -13.58 14.19
C ILE A 346 -0.06 -12.09 14.02
N GLN A 347 -1.32 -11.70 13.90
CA GLN A 347 -1.72 -10.31 13.59
C GLN A 347 -2.69 -9.66 14.56
N CYS A 348 -2.99 -10.27 15.69
CA CYS A 348 -3.54 -9.52 16.81
C CYS A 348 -2.46 -8.56 17.35
N TRP A 349 -2.22 -7.49 16.62
CA TRP A 349 -1.67 -6.29 17.21
C TRP A 349 -2.73 -5.79 18.17
N SER A 350 -2.59 -6.11 19.46
CA SER A 350 -3.48 -5.56 20.46
C SER A 350 -3.41 -4.05 20.37
N ILE A 351 -4.56 -3.40 20.44
CA ILE A 351 -4.65 -1.93 20.53
C ILE A 351 -3.84 -1.40 21.72
N GLU A 352 -3.51 -2.22 22.71
CA GLU A 352 -2.56 -1.91 23.77
C GLU A 352 -1.19 -1.41 23.24
N GLN A 353 -0.74 -1.88 22.08
CA GLN A 353 0.47 -1.35 21.42
C GLN A 353 0.25 0.03 20.77
N PHE A 354 -1.01 0.48 20.63
CA PHE A 354 -1.36 1.81 20.14
C PHE A 354 -1.65 2.80 21.27
N GLN A 355 -1.81 2.37 22.52
CA GLN A 355 -2.09 3.26 23.66
C GLN A 355 -0.90 4.14 24.04
N ASP A 356 0.32 3.78 23.67
CA ASP A 356 1.53 4.58 23.90
C ASP A 356 1.85 5.56 22.76
N ILE A 357 0.98 5.67 21.74
CA ILE A 357 1.16 6.60 20.62
C ILE A 357 0.14 7.73 20.74
N GLU A 358 0.53 8.81 21.39
CA GLU A 358 -0.29 10.05 21.54
C GLU A 358 -0.56 10.79 20.22
N GLU A 359 -0.11 10.30 19.05
CA GLU A 359 -0.37 10.94 17.76
C GLU A 359 -0.84 9.97 16.66
N PRO A 360 -1.98 10.25 15.98
CA PRO A 360 -2.63 9.35 15.03
C PRO A 360 -2.17 9.50 13.58
N ASN A 361 -0.89 9.72 13.28
CA ASN A 361 -0.40 10.01 11.92
C ASN A 361 0.70 9.06 11.43
N ARG A 362 0.53 7.73 11.56
CA ARG A 362 1.42 6.79 10.85
C ARG A 362 0.65 6.01 9.80
N ILE A 363 0.94 6.33 8.55
CA ILE A 363 0.61 5.49 7.41
C ILE A 363 1.54 4.27 7.45
N PHE A 364 0.98 3.10 7.72
CA PHE A 364 1.71 1.84 7.61
C PHE A 364 1.80 1.46 6.13
N THR A 365 3.01 1.37 5.61
CA THR A 365 3.24 0.79 4.28
C THR A 365 3.21 -0.74 4.37
N TRP A 366 2.68 -1.39 3.35
CA TRP A 366 2.55 -2.85 3.20
C TRP A 366 3.84 -3.67 3.44
N GLY A 367 5.00 -3.03 3.44
CA GLY A 367 6.30 -3.68 3.69
C GLY A 367 6.53 -4.18 5.13
N SER A 368 5.70 -3.81 6.10
CA SER A 368 5.81 -4.27 7.48
C SER A 368 5.00 -5.55 7.78
N MET A 369 4.04 -5.90 6.92
CA MET A 369 3.17 -7.07 7.13
C MET A 369 3.83 -8.42 6.82
N LEU A 370 4.87 -8.45 5.99
CA LEU A 370 5.51 -9.71 5.57
C LEU A 370 6.71 -10.15 6.42
N LYS A 371 7.08 -9.40 7.47
CA LYS A 371 8.21 -9.76 8.35
C LYS A 371 7.89 -10.78 9.45
N GLY A 372 6.68 -11.29 9.51
CA GLY A 372 6.22 -12.22 10.54
C GLY A 372 5.90 -13.63 10.07
N LEU A 373 6.20 -13.99 8.84
CA LEU A 373 6.07 -15.38 8.39
C LEU A 373 7.38 -16.13 8.67
N PRO A 374 7.31 -17.33 9.31
CA PRO A 374 8.49 -18.13 9.62
C PRO A 374 9.23 -18.62 8.38
#